data_1d40b768775f9f74afaaf6fed9bf6990
#
_entry.id   1d40b768775f9f74afaaf6fed9bf6990
#
_cell.length_a   1.000
_cell.length_b   1.000
_cell.length_c   1.000
_cell.angle_alpha   90.00
_cell.angle_beta   90.00
_cell.angle_gamma   90.00
#
_symmetry.space_group_name_H-M   'P 1'
#
loop_
_entity.id
_entity.type
_entity.pdbx_description
1 polymer ?
#
loop_
_entity_poly.entity_id
_entity_poly.type
_entity_poly.pdbx_seq_one_letter_code
_entity_poly.pdbx_strand_id
1 'polypeptide(L)'
;EKLTSALGFYSVKDWHDACALSLGLLSIGGMGHTLVIHSKDDGIIRAFGAKPVSRILVNTPSSLGGIGYATNITPSLTLGCGTYGGSSLDDNLSPMHLLNIKRLAYGVCDTEIPEESSGSSCPAPAQNHCNADMISEVVRQVLAKMGK
;
A
#
# COMPACT_ATOMS: atom_id res chain seq x y z
N GLU A 1 -1.33 4.63 -17.78
CA GLU A 1 -1.32 6.09 -17.70
C GLU A 1 -0.97 6.68 -19.05
N LYS A 2 -1.69 7.71 -19.49
CA LYS A 2 -1.50 8.27 -20.84
C LYS A 2 -0.63 9.52 -20.88
N LEU A 3 -0.39 10.19 -19.79
CA LEU A 3 0.42 11.42 -19.67
C LEU A 3 0.18 12.46 -20.78
N THR A 4 -1.05 12.54 -21.23
CA THR A 4 -1.52 13.44 -22.28
C THR A 4 -2.87 14.05 -21.89
N SER A 5 -3.38 15.01 -22.66
CA SER A 5 -4.72 15.56 -22.47
C SER A 5 -5.87 14.63 -22.90
N ALA A 6 -5.56 13.38 -23.30
CA ALA A 6 -6.56 12.37 -23.65
C ALA A 6 -7.02 11.62 -22.40
N LEU A 7 -8.35 11.57 -22.18
CA LEU A 7 -8.98 10.89 -21.06
C LEU A 7 -9.75 9.66 -21.56
N GLY A 8 -9.73 8.59 -20.77
CA GLY A 8 -10.67 7.49 -20.94
C GLY A 8 -12.01 7.85 -20.28
N PHE A 9 -13.10 7.65 -21.01
CA PHE A 9 -14.45 7.81 -20.49
C PHE A 9 -15.17 6.48 -20.55
N TYR A 10 -15.81 6.09 -19.45
CA TYR A 10 -16.54 4.84 -19.32
C TYR A 10 -17.91 5.10 -18.72
N SER A 11 -18.94 4.46 -19.29
CA SER A 11 -20.28 4.45 -18.72
C SER A 11 -20.54 3.10 -18.10
N VAL A 12 -21.06 3.09 -16.90
CA VAL A 12 -21.34 1.89 -16.11
C VAL A 12 -22.77 1.91 -15.58
N LYS A 13 -23.28 0.76 -15.18
CA LYS A 13 -24.67 0.61 -14.77
C LYS A 13 -24.95 1.23 -13.40
N ASP A 14 -24.04 1.01 -12.46
CA ASP A 14 -24.19 1.47 -11.08
C ASP A 14 -22.82 1.71 -10.44
N TRP A 15 -22.83 2.11 -9.17
CA TRP A 15 -21.60 2.42 -8.44
C TRP A 15 -20.74 1.17 -8.12
N HIS A 16 -21.33 -0.04 -8.08
CA HIS A 16 -20.59 -1.28 -7.90
C HIS A 16 -19.73 -1.57 -9.14
N ASP A 17 -20.33 -1.45 -10.31
CA ASP A 17 -19.62 -1.59 -11.58
C ASP A 17 -18.56 -0.49 -11.73
N ALA A 18 -18.87 0.76 -11.32
CA ALA A 18 -17.90 1.85 -11.30
C ALA A 18 -16.68 1.52 -10.41
N CYS A 19 -16.94 0.96 -9.22
CA CYS A 19 -15.90 0.57 -8.30
C CYS A 19 -15.02 -0.55 -8.87
N ALA A 20 -15.62 -1.60 -9.42
CA ALA A 20 -14.91 -2.73 -10.02
C ALA A 20 -14.04 -2.26 -11.21
N LEU A 21 -14.58 -1.43 -12.08
CA LEU A 21 -13.85 -0.87 -13.21
C LEU A 21 -12.69 0.03 -12.75
N SER A 22 -12.92 0.88 -11.76
CA SER A 22 -11.87 1.77 -11.21
C SER A 22 -10.72 0.97 -10.63
N LEU A 23 -11.00 -0.10 -9.88
CA LEU A 23 -9.97 -1.00 -9.34
C LEU A 23 -9.22 -1.74 -10.45
N GLY A 24 -9.92 -2.19 -11.48
CA GLY A 24 -9.32 -2.81 -12.65
C GLY A 24 -8.37 -1.86 -13.38
N LEU A 25 -8.75 -0.59 -13.55
CA LEU A 25 -7.88 0.42 -14.14
C LEU A 25 -6.68 0.75 -13.26
N LEU A 26 -6.86 0.84 -11.94
CA LEU A 26 -5.77 1.05 -10.99
C LEU A 26 -4.74 -0.08 -11.02
N SER A 27 -5.17 -1.33 -11.24
CA SER A 27 -4.26 -2.48 -11.31
C SER A 27 -3.35 -2.46 -12.54
N ILE A 28 -3.74 -1.76 -13.59
CA ILE A 28 -2.93 -1.60 -14.82
C ILE A 28 -1.86 -0.51 -14.65
N GLY A 29 -2.21 0.56 -13.95
CA GLY A 29 -1.29 1.65 -13.66
C GLY A 29 -1.84 2.58 -12.59
N GLY A 30 -0.99 3.04 -11.67
CA GLY A 30 -1.37 3.93 -10.58
C GLY A 30 -1.89 3.22 -9.33
N MET A 31 -1.60 1.93 -9.16
CA MET A 31 -1.96 1.19 -7.95
C MET A 31 -1.50 1.94 -6.69
N GLY A 32 -2.40 2.05 -5.72
CA GLY A 32 -2.14 2.74 -4.47
C GLY A 32 -2.16 4.28 -4.55
N HIS A 33 -2.33 4.88 -5.73
CA HIS A 33 -2.17 6.33 -5.90
C HIS A 33 -3.38 7.13 -5.38
N THR A 34 -4.32 7.47 -6.21
CA THR A 34 -5.42 8.40 -5.90
C THR A 34 -6.70 7.99 -6.60
N LEU A 35 -7.80 8.06 -5.90
CA LEU A 35 -9.14 7.85 -6.42
C LEU A 35 -10.00 9.08 -6.10
N VAL A 36 -10.83 9.48 -7.02
CA VAL A 36 -11.78 10.58 -6.83
C VAL A 36 -13.20 10.06 -6.93
N ILE A 37 -14.06 10.52 -6.04
CA ILE A 37 -15.48 10.23 -6.06
C ILE A 37 -16.30 11.52 -5.95
N HIS A 38 -17.27 11.66 -6.84
CA HIS A 38 -18.27 12.72 -6.77
C HIS A 38 -19.60 12.10 -6.38
N SER A 39 -19.99 12.25 -5.13
CA SER A 39 -21.23 11.70 -4.56
C SER A 39 -21.72 12.53 -3.39
N LYS A 40 -23.03 12.45 -3.11
CA LYS A 40 -23.66 12.95 -1.89
C LYS A 40 -24.09 11.82 -0.96
N ASP A 41 -23.88 10.56 -1.36
CA ASP A 41 -24.22 9.38 -0.59
C ASP A 41 -23.00 8.95 0.26
N ASP A 42 -23.09 9.14 1.56
CA ASP A 42 -22.05 8.78 2.51
C ASP A 42 -21.75 7.27 2.56
N GLY A 43 -22.74 6.43 2.27
CA GLY A 43 -22.56 4.98 2.21
C GLY A 43 -21.64 4.60 1.06
N ILE A 44 -21.85 5.19 -0.12
CA ILE A 44 -21.00 4.99 -1.29
C ILE A 44 -19.60 5.55 -1.04
N ILE A 45 -19.49 6.76 -0.48
CA ILE A 45 -18.21 7.39 -0.16
C ILE A 45 -17.39 6.48 0.77
N ARG A 46 -18.01 5.95 1.84
CA ARG A 46 -17.36 5.03 2.78
C ARG A 46 -16.93 3.71 2.12
N ALA A 47 -17.75 3.18 1.20
CA ALA A 47 -17.42 1.96 0.47
C ALA A 47 -16.16 2.14 -0.41
N PHE A 48 -15.96 3.32 -0.98
CA PHE A 48 -14.73 3.68 -1.69
C PHE A 48 -13.58 3.95 -0.72
N GLY A 49 -13.86 4.43 0.50
CA GLY A 49 -12.88 4.67 1.56
C GLY A 49 -12.05 3.44 1.96
N ALA A 50 -12.57 2.24 1.70
CA ALA A 50 -11.88 0.98 2.00
C ALA A 50 -11.05 0.42 0.83
N LYS A 51 -10.88 1.19 -0.26
CA LYS A 51 -10.16 0.71 -1.45
C LYS A 51 -8.64 0.90 -1.33
N PRO A 52 -7.82 0.09 -2.04
CA PRO A 52 -6.36 0.09 -1.92
C PRO A 52 -5.72 1.27 -2.64
N VAL A 53 -6.00 2.46 -2.18
CA VAL A 53 -5.39 3.72 -2.63
C VAL A 53 -4.97 4.56 -1.44
N SER A 54 -3.96 5.38 -1.60
CA SER A 54 -3.45 6.23 -0.52
C SER A 54 -4.30 7.50 -0.31
N ARG A 55 -4.98 7.95 -1.35
CA ARG A 55 -5.83 9.16 -1.28
C ARG A 55 -7.19 8.89 -1.93
N ILE A 56 -8.24 9.26 -1.21
CA ILE A 56 -9.61 9.26 -1.73
C ILE A 56 -10.13 10.68 -1.59
N LEU A 57 -10.37 11.31 -2.72
CA LEU A 57 -10.80 12.68 -2.82
C LEU A 57 -12.31 12.72 -3.09
N VAL A 58 -13.03 13.48 -2.29
CA VAL A 58 -14.48 13.56 -2.38
C VAL A 58 -14.88 14.94 -2.89
N ASN A 59 -15.66 14.98 -3.98
CA ASN A 59 -16.24 16.17 -4.55
C ASN A 59 -15.22 17.29 -4.87
N THR A 60 -14.01 16.92 -5.25
CA THR A 60 -12.95 17.85 -5.65
C THR A 60 -12.20 17.31 -6.88
N PRO A 61 -11.63 18.16 -7.72
CA PRO A 61 -10.79 17.71 -8.85
C PRO A 61 -9.56 16.94 -8.35
N SER A 62 -9.18 15.88 -9.07
CA SER A 62 -8.07 14.99 -8.69
C SER A 62 -6.76 15.73 -8.46
N SER A 63 -6.35 16.57 -9.41
CA SER A 63 -5.07 17.29 -9.34
C SER A 63 -5.04 18.28 -8.18
N LEU A 64 -6.05 19.13 -8.06
CA LEU A 64 -6.10 20.17 -7.02
C LEU A 64 -6.32 19.58 -5.62
N GLY A 65 -7.17 18.55 -5.52
CA GLY A 65 -7.41 17.88 -4.24
C GLY A 65 -6.19 17.08 -3.77
N GLY A 66 -5.57 16.32 -4.67
CA GLY A 66 -4.45 15.44 -4.34
C GLY A 66 -3.18 16.18 -3.91
N ILE A 67 -2.89 17.34 -4.50
CA ILE A 67 -1.75 18.17 -4.12
C ILE A 67 -1.98 19.01 -2.86
N GLY A 68 -3.17 18.92 -2.26
CA GLY A 68 -3.50 19.67 -1.04
C GLY A 68 -3.97 21.11 -1.27
N TYR A 69 -4.21 21.55 -2.52
CA TYR A 69 -4.68 22.91 -2.81
C TYR A 69 -6.16 23.12 -2.43
N ALA A 70 -7.00 22.13 -2.72
CA ALA A 70 -8.43 22.19 -2.48
C ALA A 70 -8.90 21.31 -1.30
N THR A 71 -7.96 20.78 -0.53
CA THR A 71 -8.20 19.90 0.61
C THR A 71 -7.24 20.23 1.75
N ASN A 72 -7.45 19.61 2.93
CA ASN A 72 -6.55 19.78 4.08
C ASN A 72 -5.38 18.77 4.10
N ILE A 73 -5.13 18.09 2.98
CA ILE A 73 -3.95 17.22 2.85
C ILE A 73 -2.69 18.10 2.76
N THR A 74 -1.58 17.62 3.29
CA THR A 74 -0.28 18.32 3.22
C THR A 74 0.04 18.73 1.77
N PRO A 75 0.29 20.00 1.49
CA PRO A 75 0.61 20.47 0.15
C PRO A 75 1.90 19.82 -0.38
N SER A 76 1.80 19.15 -1.53
CA SER A 76 2.97 18.57 -2.20
C SER A 76 2.65 18.23 -3.66
N LEU A 77 3.67 18.32 -4.51
CA LEU A 77 3.60 17.81 -5.89
C LEU A 77 4.08 16.35 -6.00
N THR A 78 4.71 15.84 -4.94
CA THR A 78 5.17 14.44 -4.88
C THR A 78 4.24 13.64 -3.98
N LEU A 79 3.54 12.70 -4.57
CA LEU A 79 2.48 11.91 -3.92
C LEU A 79 2.93 10.45 -3.80
N GLY A 80 2.99 9.95 -2.57
CA GLY A 80 3.29 8.54 -2.30
C GLY A 80 2.11 7.63 -2.69
N CYS A 81 2.42 6.41 -3.07
CA CYS A 81 1.43 5.38 -3.42
C CYS A 81 1.34 4.25 -2.39
N GLY A 82 2.16 4.31 -1.34
CA GLY A 82 2.19 3.33 -0.27
C GLY A 82 2.59 1.93 -0.71
N THR A 83 2.34 0.97 0.14
CA THR A 83 2.68 -0.45 -0.08
C THR A 83 2.03 -1.01 -1.34
N TYR A 84 0.79 -0.64 -1.64
CA TYR A 84 0.09 -1.09 -2.85
C TYR A 84 0.76 -0.63 -4.14
N GLY A 85 1.38 0.55 -4.13
CA GLY A 85 2.11 1.08 -5.27
C GLY A 85 3.60 0.75 -5.27
N GLY A 86 4.08 -0.05 -4.31
CA GLY A 86 5.50 -0.35 -4.15
C GLY A 86 6.34 0.85 -3.69
N SER A 87 5.70 1.85 -3.08
CA SER A 87 6.33 3.06 -2.56
C SER A 87 6.57 2.93 -1.05
N SER A 88 7.65 3.52 -0.57
CA SER A 88 7.93 3.59 0.87
C SER A 88 7.07 4.61 1.61
N LEU A 89 6.36 5.45 0.89
CA LEU A 89 5.52 6.52 1.43
C LEU A 89 4.11 6.42 0.86
N ASP A 90 3.11 6.60 1.71
CA ASP A 90 1.67 6.61 1.35
C ASP A 90 1.06 8.02 1.41
N ASP A 91 1.81 9.01 1.87
CA ASP A 91 1.38 10.38 2.08
C ASP A 91 1.98 11.34 1.02
N ASN A 92 1.55 12.59 1.09
CA ASN A 92 2.15 13.69 0.35
C ASN A 92 3.54 13.99 0.95
N LEU A 93 4.56 14.02 0.11
CA LEU A 93 5.93 14.24 0.57
C LEU A 93 6.08 15.63 1.20
N SER A 94 6.61 15.67 2.41
CA SER A 94 6.92 16.89 3.15
C SER A 94 8.37 16.84 3.66
N PRO A 95 8.93 17.98 4.10
CA PRO A 95 10.26 18.01 4.70
C PRO A 95 10.42 17.08 5.90
N MET A 96 9.33 16.78 6.61
CA MET A 96 9.35 15.88 7.76
C MET A 96 9.75 14.44 7.38
N HIS A 97 9.46 14.00 6.15
CA HIS A 97 9.84 12.68 5.66
C HIS A 97 11.35 12.56 5.36
N LEU A 98 12.05 13.68 5.27
CA LEU A 98 13.51 13.74 5.09
C LEU A 98 14.28 13.82 6.39
N LEU A 99 13.57 13.97 7.54
CA LEU A 99 14.20 14.09 8.84
C LEU A 99 14.35 12.71 9.50
N ASN A 100 15.55 12.45 10.03
CA ASN A 100 15.78 11.30 10.87
C ASN A 100 15.39 11.64 12.33
N ILE A 101 14.17 11.29 12.73
CA ILE A 101 13.64 11.56 14.05
C ILE A 101 14.14 10.47 15.02
N LYS A 102 15.02 10.85 15.95
CA LYS A 102 15.44 10.00 17.06
C LYS A 102 14.46 10.13 18.23
N ARG A 103 14.14 9.01 18.84
CA ARG A 103 13.31 8.96 20.04
C ARG A 103 14.14 8.45 21.22
N LEU A 104 14.14 9.20 22.31
CA LEU A 104 14.68 8.77 23.60
C LEU A 104 13.48 8.34 24.46
N ALA A 105 13.48 7.09 24.87
CA ALA A 105 12.40 6.53 25.69
C ALA A 105 13.00 5.93 26.97
N TYR A 106 12.41 6.30 28.12
CA TYR A 106 12.76 5.73 29.40
C TYR A 106 11.75 4.65 29.79
N GLY A 107 12.21 3.60 30.48
CA GLY A 107 11.31 2.62 31.08
C GLY A 107 10.40 3.31 32.11
N VAL A 108 9.10 3.06 32.01
CA VAL A 108 8.09 3.62 32.94
C VAL A 108 7.48 2.56 33.86
N CYS A 109 7.81 1.30 33.64
CA CYS A 109 7.41 0.18 34.48
C CYS A 109 8.49 -0.90 34.46
N ASP A 110 8.64 -1.58 35.60
CA ASP A 110 9.47 -2.77 35.68
C ASP A 110 8.73 -3.91 34.96
N THR A 111 9.38 -4.51 33.99
CA THR A 111 8.92 -5.72 33.35
C THR A 111 9.60 -6.91 34.01
N GLU A 112 8.86 -7.68 34.80
CA GLU A 112 9.31 -8.99 35.21
C GLU A 112 9.36 -9.89 33.98
N ILE A 113 10.56 -10.17 33.50
CA ILE A 113 10.76 -11.21 32.50
C ILE A 113 10.55 -12.53 33.24
N PRO A 114 9.55 -13.36 32.88
CA PRO A 114 9.39 -14.66 33.49
C PRO A 114 10.71 -15.42 33.34
N GLU A 115 11.35 -15.76 34.43
CA GLU A 115 12.50 -16.67 34.38
C GLU A 115 11.98 -17.97 33.74
N GLU A 116 12.49 -18.29 32.56
CA GLU A 116 12.26 -19.60 31.97
C GLU A 116 12.72 -20.62 33.02
N SER A 117 11.75 -21.31 33.61
CA SER A 117 12.04 -22.42 34.50
C SER A 117 12.95 -23.36 33.71
N SER A 118 14.19 -23.46 34.16
CA SER A 118 15.23 -24.34 33.63
C SER A 118 14.80 -25.80 33.78
N GLY A 119 13.87 -26.26 32.97
CA GLY A 119 13.28 -27.58 33.11
C GLY A 119 12.44 -28.09 31.94
N SER A 120 12.27 -27.29 30.91
CA SER A 120 11.67 -27.76 29.65
C SER A 120 12.72 -27.63 28.56
N SER A 121 13.38 -28.72 28.23
CA SER A 121 14.10 -28.81 26.96
C SER A 121 13.09 -28.50 25.88
N CYS A 122 13.09 -27.26 25.32
CA CYS A 122 12.47 -27.03 24.03
C CYS A 122 12.99 -28.15 23.11
N PRO A 123 12.11 -28.94 22.48
CA PRO A 123 12.57 -29.76 21.38
C PRO A 123 13.28 -28.80 20.43
N ALA A 124 14.56 -29.04 20.19
CA ALA A 124 15.32 -28.26 19.24
C ALA A 124 14.42 -28.11 18.01
N PRO A 125 14.25 -26.88 17.46
CA PRO A 125 13.44 -26.72 16.26
C PRO A 125 13.97 -27.76 15.30
N ALA A 126 13.07 -28.65 14.85
CA ALA A 126 13.45 -29.68 13.89
C ALA A 126 14.24 -28.90 12.83
N GLN A 127 15.51 -29.24 12.69
CA GLN A 127 16.32 -28.66 11.62
C GLN A 127 15.59 -29.07 10.37
N ASN A 128 14.69 -28.20 9.91
CA ASN A 128 14.27 -28.26 8.54
C ASN A 128 15.57 -28.04 7.77
N HIS A 129 16.25 -29.16 7.50
CA HIS A 129 17.20 -29.21 6.45
C HIS A 129 16.42 -28.73 5.22
N CYS A 130 16.51 -27.43 4.99
CA CYS A 130 16.15 -26.85 3.71
C CYS A 130 17.03 -27.63 2.74
N ASN A 131 16.44 -28.66 2.13
CA ASN A 131 17.17 -29.61 1.30
C ASN A 131 17.78 -28.74 0.21
N ALA A 132 19.10 -28.45 0.31
CA ALA A 132 19.84 -27.66 -0.68
C ALA A 132 19.64 -28.28 -2.08
N ASP A 133 19.40 -29.57 -2.13
CA ASP A 133 19.07 -30.32 -3.35
C ASP A 133 17.70 -29.94 -3.92
N MET A 134 16.71 -29.68 -3.06
CA MET A 134 15.37 -29.26 -3.51
C MET A 134 15.39 -27.82 -4.03
N ILE A 135 16.14 -26.95 -3.39
CA ILE A 135 16.31 -25.56 -3.87
C ILE A 135 17.04 -25.53 -5.21
N SER A 136 18.13 -26.28 -5.34
CA SER A 136 18.88 -26.36 -6.59
C SER A 136 18.04 -26.95 -7.73
N GLU A 137 17.19 -27.92 -7.45
CA GLU A 137 16.28 -28.48 -8.45
C GLU A 137 15.21 -27.47 -8.90
N VAL A 138 14.60 -26.73 -7.98
CA VAL A 138 13.64 -25.65 -8.30
C VAL A 138 14.31 -24.54 -9.12
N VAL A 139 15.50 -24.11 -8.74
CA VAL A 139 16.26 -23.10 -9.49
C VAL A 139 16.56 -23.59 -10.90
N ARG A 140 16.98 -24.84 -11.06
CA ARG A 140 17.25 -25.44 -12.37
C ARG A 140 16.01 -25.49 -13.25
N GLN A 141 14.83 -25.84 -12.68
CA GLN A 141 13.55 -25.89 -13.40
C GLN A 141 13.09 -24.48 -13.84
N VAL A 142 13.29 -23.47 -13.00
CA VAL A 142 12.96 -22.08 -13.33
C VAL A 142 13.85 -21.57 -14.46
N LEU A 143 15.16 -21.79 -14.36
CA LEU A 143 16.11 -21.38 -15.41
C LEU A 143 15.85 -22.10 -16.74
N ALA A 144 15.47 -23.37 -16.72
CA ALA A 144 15.09 -24.09 -17.94
C ALA A 144 13.82 -23.56 -18.61
N LYS A 145 12.89 -22.97 -17.84
CA LYS A 145 11.67 -22.34 -18.37
C LYS A 145 11.91 -20.92 -18.89
N MET A 146 12.90 -20.22 -18.38
CA MET A 146 13.24 -18.86 -18.81
C MET A 146 14.16 -18.83 -20.03
N GLY A 147 14.80 -19.94 -20.39
CA GLY A 147 15.70 -20.07 -21.53
C GLY A 147 15.05 -20.53 -22.83
N LYS A 148 13.70 -20.40 -22.95
CA LYS A 148 12.98 -20.67 -24.21
C LYS A 148 12.31 -19.40 -24.71
#